data_ee6eaafe5cb1f6db38ec620438f2e424
#
_entry.id   ee6eaafe5cb1f6db38ec620438f2e424
#
_cell.length_a   1.000
_cell.length_b   1.000
_cell.length_c   1.000
_cell.angle_alpha   90.00
_cell.angle_beta   90.00
_cell.angle_gamma   90.00
#
_symmetry.space_group_name_H-M   'P 1'
#
loop_
_entity.id
_entity.type
_entity.pdbx_description
1 polymer ?
#
loop_
_entity_poly.entity_id
_entity_poly.type
_entity_poly.pdbx_seq_one_letter_code
_entity_poly.pdbx_strand_id
1 'polypeptide(L)'
;MSFNSLKKTIKYRVSYSGTKETDILYKRYFINQLDKLSKKDLEDIESLFNQFSDNEIYDFLTSKISIPSEFKGIFNKILNEK
;
A
#
# COMPACT_ATOMS: atom_id res chain seq x y z
N MET A 1 -15.31 9.20 -1.88
CA MET A 1 -14.09 9.97 -1.56
C MET A 1 -13.40 10.41 -2.84
N SER A 2 -12.91 11.63 -2.89
CA SER A 2 -12.22 12.13 -4.08
C SER A 2 -10.84 11.51 -4.22
N PHE A 3 -10.28 11.60 -5.42
CA PHE A 3 -8.95 11.09 -5.72
C PHE A 3 -7.89 11.71 -4.81
N ASN A 4 -7.94 13.02 -4.63
CA ASN A 4 -6.98 13.71 -3.76
C ASN A 4 -7.17 13.34 -2.28
N SER A 5 -8.41 13.14 -1.86
CA SER A 5 -8.68 12.72 -0.48
C SER A 5 -8.13 11.32 -0.22
N LEU A 6 -8.26 10.42 -1.20
CA LEU A 6 -7.68 9.07 -1.08
C LEU A 6 -6.17 9.13 -0.93
N LYS A 7 -5.51 9.95 -1.75
CA LYS A 7 -4.07 10.11 -1.66
C LYS A 7 -3.64 10.62 -0.30
N LYS A 8 -4.35 11.61 0.23
CA LYS A 8 -4.05 12.16 1.56
C LYS A 8 -4.24 11.14 2.65
N THR A 9 -5.33 10.37 2.57
CA THR A 9 -5.62 9.32 3.54
C THR A 9 -4.51 8.28 3.57
N ILE A 10 -4.05 7.85 2.39
CA ILE A 10 -2.98 6.86 2.30
C ILE A 10 -1.67 7.42 2.83
N LYS A 11 -1.32 8.65 2.46
CA LYS A 11 -0.11 9.29 2.97
C LYS A 11 -0.14 9.39 4.49
N TYR A 12 -1.28 9.78 5.04
CA TYR A 12 -1.44 9.90 6.49
C TYR A 12 -1.25 8.54 7.16
N ARG A 13 -1.90 7.52 6.61
CA ARG A 13 -1.84 6.18 7.19
C ARG A 13 -0.42 5.61 7.19
N VAL A 14 0.31 5.76 6.09
CA VAL A 14 1.67 5.23 5.99
C VAL A 14 2.66 6.02 6.85
N SER A 15 2.35 7.25 7.20
CA SER A 15 3.20 8.05 8.09
C SER A 15 3.21 7.54 9.52
N TYR A 16 2.27 6.69 9.87
CA TYR A 16 2.14 6.16 11.23
C TYR A 16 2.61 4.71 11.34
N SER A 17 3.44 4.27 10.40
CA SER A 17 4.05 2.94 10.53
C SER A 17 4.97 2.92 11.75
N GLY A 18 5.01 1.78 12.44
CA GLY A 18 5.69 1.69 13.70
C GLY A 18 7.19 1.45 13.63
N THR A 19 7.74 1.11 12.46
CA THR A 19 9.14 0.75 12.31
C THR A 19 9.76 1.45 11.11
N LYS A 20 11.10 1.56 11.13
CA LYS A 20 11.84 2.15 10.02
C LYS A 20 11.75 1.30 8.77
N GLU A 21 11.81 -0.01 8.92
CA GLU A 21 11.74 -0.92 7.78
C GLU A 21 10.40 -0.80 7.07
N THR A 22 9.31 -0.78 7.82
CA THR A 22 7.99 -0.62 7.25
C THR A 22 7.83 0.75 6.60
N ASP A 23 8.34 1.79 7.23
CA ASP A 23 8.28 3.14 6.69
C ASP A 23 9.00 3.24 5.34
N ILE A 24 10.17 2.65 5.23
CA ILE A 24 10.94 2.64 3.99
C ILE A 24 10.17 1.93 2.88
N LEU A 25 9.60 0.76 3.19
CA LEU A 25 8.82 0.00 2.21
C LEU A 25 7.56 0.75 1.79
N TYR A 26 6.87 1.38 2.73
CA TYR A 26 5.66 2.15 2.42
C TYR A 26 5.97 3.32 1.50
N LYS A 27 7.06 4.04 1.75
CA LYS A 27 7.46 5.12 0.87
C LYS A 27 7.78 4.62 -0.53
N ARG A 28 8.53 3.53 -0.61
CA ARG A 28 8.94 2.97 -1.90
C ARG A 28 7.77 2.43 -2.70
N TYR A 29 6.88 1.67 -2.08
CA TYR A 29 5.83 0.96 -2.80
C TYR A 29 4.50 1.70 -2.85
N PHE A 30 4.24 2.60 -1.93
CA PHE A 30 2.97 3.34 -1.91
C PHE A 30 3.15 4.81 -2.22
N ILE A 31 3.96 5.52 -1.46
CA ILE A 31 4.07 6.98 -1.61
C ILE A 31 4.66 7.36 -2.96
N ASN A 32 5.74 6.72 -3.36
CA ASN A 32 6.41 7.06 -4.61
C ASN A 32 5.58 6.73 -5.84
N GLN A 33 4.58 5.89 -5.69
CA GLN A 33 3.75 5.46 -6.81
C GLN A 33 2.34 6.05 -6.81
N LEU A 34 2.00 6.86 -5.80
CA LEU A 34 0.63 7.38 -5.67
C LEU A 34 0.15 8.08 -6.94
N ASP A 35 1.00 8.84 -7.59
CA ASP A 35 0.62 9.60 -8.79
C ASP A 35 0.43 8.72 -10.02
N LYS A 36 0.93 7.50 -9.98
CA LYS A 36 0.82 6.54 -11.08
C LYS A 36 -0.38 5.62 -10.93
N LEU A 37 -1.02 5.60 -9.76
CA LEU A 37 -2.11 4.69 -9.47
C LEU A 37 -3.45 5.31 -9.78
N SER A 38 -4.39 4.48 -10.23
CA SER A 38 -5.76 4.91 -10.51
C SER A 38 -6.54 5.05 -9.20
N LYS A 39 -7.73 5.65 -9.29
CA LYS A 39 -8.61 5.76 -8.13
C LYS A 39 -8.94 4.39 -7.55
N LYS A 40 -9.21 3.41 -8.42
CA LYS A 40 -9.50 2.06 -7.96
C LYS A 40 -8.32 1.45 -7.22
N ASP A 41 -7.10 1.68 -7.70
CA ASP A 41 -5.90 1.19 -7.04
C ASP A 41 -5.76 1.80 -5.65
N LEU A 42 -6.06 3.09 -5.51
CA LEU A 42 -6.00 3.77 -4.22
C LEU A 42 -7.07 3.24 -3.26
N GLU A 43 -8.25 2.93 -3.78
CA GLU A 43 -9.30 2.31 -2.97
C GLU A 43 -8.88 0.92 -2.49
N ASP A 44 -8.21 0.15 -3.35
CA ASP A 44 -7.70 -1.15 -2.96
C ASP A 44 -6.65 -1.04 -1.86
N ILE A 45 -5.76 -0.05 -1.95
CA ILE A 45 -4.75 0.19 -0.92
C ILE A 45 -5.42 0.60 0.40
N GLU A 46 -6.43 1.45 0.34
CA GLU A 46 -7.16 1.82 1.56
C GLU A 46 -7.80 0.61 2.20
N SER A 47 -8.42 -0.25 1.40
CA SER A 47 -9.02 -1.49 1.90
C SER A 47 -7.98 -2.39 2.55
N LEU A 48 -6.80 -2.47 1.94
CA LEU A 48 -5.70 -3.26 2.47
C LEU A 48 -5.32 -2.77 3.87
N PHE A 49 -5.15 -1.47 4.04
CA PHE A 49 -4.81 -0.91 5.34
C PHE A 49 -5.91 -1.08 6.37
N ASN A 50 -7.16 -1.15 5.93
CA ASN A 50 -8.29 -1.35 6.84
C ASN A 50 -8.44 -2.81 7.28
N GLN A 51 -7.97 -3.75 6.47
CA GLN A 51 -8.13 -5.18 6.75
C GLN A 51 -6.94 -5.82 7.42
N PHE A 52 -5.75 -5.26 7.24
CA PHE A 52 -4.52 -5.89 7.71
C PHE A 52 -3.69 -4.93 8.55
N SER A 53 -2.92 -5.50 9.47
CA SER A 53 -2.00 -4.72 10.29
C SER A 53 -0.74 -4.37 9.50
N ASP A 54 0.06 -3.46 10.04
CA ASP A 54 1.33 -3.10 9.41
C ASP A 54 2.27 -4.28 9.29
N ASN A 55 2.28 -5.17 10.28
CA ASN A 55 3.11 -6.37 10.24
C ASN A 55 2.70 -7.30 9.09
N GLU A 56 1.41 -7.45 8.89
CA GLU A 56 0.90 -8.29 7.81
C GLU A 56 1.23 -7.69 6.44
N ILE A 57 1.05 -6.38 6.31
CA ILE A 57 1.37 -5.69 5.05
C ILE A 57 2.87 -5.79 4.76
N TYR A 58 3.70 -5.62 5.78
CA TYR A 58 5.14 -5.80 5.65
C TYR A 58 5.47 -7.21 5.13
N ASP A 59 4.81 -8.22 5.68
CA ASP A 59 5.04 -9.61 5.25
C ASP A 59 4.60 -9.82 3.81
N PHE A 60 3.51 -9.19 3.37
CA PHE A 60 3.10 -9.23 1.96
C PHE A 60 4.16 -8.60 1.06
N LEU A 61 4.67 -7.43 1.45
CA LEU A 61 5.65 -6.70 0.65
C LEU A 61 6.99 -7.41 0.56
N THR A 62 7.33 -8.19 1.56
CA THR A 62 8.58 -8.95 1.58
C THR A 62 8.41 -10.40 1.16
N SER A 63 7.22 -10.76 0.70
CA SER A 63 6.88 -12.11 0.21
C SER A 63 7.01 -13.21 1.26
N LYS A 64 6.85 -12.86 2.53
CA LYS A 64 6.90 -13.86 3.61
C LYS A 64 5.62 -14.66 3.72
N ILE A 65 4.49 -14.07 3.35
CA ILE A 65 3.20 -14.75 3.35
C ILE A 65 2.51 -14.52 2.00
N SER A 66 1.56 -15.40 1.67
CA SER A 66 0.84 -15.32 0.41
C SER A 66 -0.11 -14.12 0.40
N ILE A 67 -0.13 -13.39 -0.72
CA ILE A 67 -1.01 -12.24 -0.89
C ILE A 67 -2.41 -12.74 -1.22
N PRO A 68 -3.46 -12.23 -0.53
CA PRO A 68 -4.84 -12.59 -0.87
C PRO A 68 -5.15 -12.30 -2.33
N SER A 69 -5.94 -13.16 -2.96
CA SER A 69 -6.22 -13.03 -4.40
C SER A 69 -6.87 -11.69 -4.74
N GLU A 70 -7.69 -11.14 -3.85
CA GLU A 70 -8.35 -9.86 -4.08
C GLU A 70 -7.37 -8.69 -4.16
N PHE A 71 -6.16 -8.83 -3.61
CA PHE A 71 -5.15 -7.79 -3.62
C PHE A 71 -3.98 -8.08 -4.56
N LYS A 72 -3.99 -9.23 -5.25
CA LYS A 72 -2.87 -9.56 -6.14
C LYS A 72 -2.67 -8.54 -7.25
N GLY A 73 -3.75 -8.00 -7.78
CA GLY A 73 -3.65 -7.00 -8.85
C GLY A 73 -2.88 -5.76 -8.42
N ILE A 74 -3.23 -5.20 -7.24
CA ILE A 74 -2.57 -3.99 -6.77
C ILE A 74 -1.13 -4.28 -6.36
N PHE A 75 -0.85 -5.43 -5.73
CA PHE A 75 0.52 -5.78 -5.38
C PHE A 75 1.38 -6.00 -6.63
N ASN A 76 0.81 -6.59 -7.70
CA ASN A 76 1.56 -6.70 -8.95
C ASN A 76 1.98 -5.35 -9.49
N LYS A 77 1.11 -4.36 -9.39
CA LYS A 77 1.44 -3.01 -9.87
C LYS A 77 2.56 -2.37 -9.06
N ILE A 78 2.48 -2.44 -7.74
CA ILE A 78 3.45 -1.75 -6.90
C ILE A 78 4.77 -2.50 -6.77
N LEU A 79 4.75 -3.83 -6.81
CA LEU A 79 5.98 -4.64 -6.67
C LEU A 79 6.73 -4.81 -7.98
N ASN A 80 6.06 -4.67 -9.11
CA ASN A 80 6.70 -4.81 -10.43
C ASN A 80 7.04 -3.45 -11.04
N GLU A 81 7.28 -2.48 -10.22
CA GLU A 81 7.72 -1.17 -10.66
C GLU A 81 9.09 -1.26 -11.32
N LYS A 82 9.26 -0.46 -12.35
CA LYS A 82 10.56 -0.32 -13.02
C LYS A 82 10.94 1.14 -13.09
#